data_8e9e3226abda57e41e499069416be021
#
_entry.id   8e9e3226abda57e41e499069416be021
#
_cell.length_a   1.000
_cell.length_b   1.000
_cell.length_c   1.000
_cell.angle_alpha   90.00
_cell.angle_beta   90.00
_cell.angle_gamma   90.00
#
_symmetry.space_group_name_H-M   'P 1'
#
loop_
_entity.id
_entity.type
_entity.pdbx_description
1 polymer ?
#
loop_
_entity_poly.entity_id
_entity_poly.type
_entity_poly.pdbx_seq_one_letter_code
_entity_poly.pdbx_strand_id
1 'polypeptide(L)'
;MNIRQWFKIPTPKYSAKVIFKWLWRAWRGNQLQAILNAAIGLLSVVVSLAQVWAVQHAIDVASGHTEGSIYWSVGVMALLVLCGFALRICSIWVRNILGIKAQNRMQQRMLDRILRSEWTGKESHHSGDVLNRLEQDVGTVVSFLTETIPNTISVVAMFVGAFLYLFSMDKVLAFVIVGIIPVFVLLSKLYIGQMRRLTRQVRDSDSKVQSVLQETIQHRMLIKTLESDSVMVDRLESTQSELRHRVVKRTAFSVVSNFILNAGFSVGYLIAFLWAALRMADQTLTFGGMTAFLQLVNRIQGPARDLTRLAPVFVGVFTAAERLMELEENPLEEQGDPIPLTAPCGVRLEHISYAYDDGDSNVIEQLNFDFYPGSCTAVLGETGAGKTTLIRLILALLHPNDGKVILYNQQEQKELSPLMRCNFVYVPQGNTLMSGTIRDNLRLGKLNATEEEIKTALEMSCASFVMELPDGLDTVCTEAGGGLSEGQAQRISIARALLRNRPIMLFDEATSALDPETERQLLHNILSNHDKTVIFITHKPAVVDYCDQTLHLQKQ
;
A
#
# COMPACT_ATOMS: atom_id res chain seq x y z
N MET A 1 -4.55 -34.27 7.94
CA MET A 1 -5.05 -33.77 6.65
C MET A 1 -4.87 -32.26 6.62
N ASN A 2 -4.03 -31.74 5.72
CA ASN A 2 -3.48 -30.39 5.80
C ASN A 2 -4.54 -29.36 5.29
N ILE A 3 -4.91 -28.39 6.11
CA ILE A 3 -5.87 -27.31 5.79
C ILE A 3 -5.52 -26.62 4.45
N ARG A 4 -4.24 -26.60 4.07
CA ARG A 4 -3.71 -26.03 2.81
C ARG A 4 -4.18 -26.75 1.55
N GLN A 5 -4.26 -28.09 1.57
CA GLN A 5 -4.80 -28.87 0.43
C GLN A 5 -6.31 -28.66 0.28
N TRP A 6 -6.97 -28.28 1.36
CA TRP A 6 -8.39 -28.03 1.41
C TRP A 6 -8.79 -26.77 0.64
N PHE A 7 -7.93 -25.74 0.64
CA PHE A 7 -8.24 -24.43 0.06
C PHE A 7 -7.51 -24.15 -1.24
N LYS A 8 -6.66 -25.06 -1.80
CA LYS A 8 -5.80 -24.81 -2.97
C LYS A 8 -5.13 -23.42 -2.90
N ILE A 9 -4.57 -23.10 -1.74
CA ILE A 9 -3.81 -21.86 -1.54
C ILE A 9 -2.53 -22.02 -2.34
N PRO A 10 -2.11 -21.03 -3.17
CA PRO A 10 -0.78 -21.02 -3.79
C PRO A 10 0.27 -21.34 -2.75
N THR A 11 1.33 -22.04 -3.13
CA THR A 11 2.43 -22.33 -2.21
C THR A 11 2.96 -20.99 -1.67
N PRO A 12 2.78 -20.69 -0.38
CA PRO A 12 3.23 -19.43 0.17
C PRO A 12 4.75 -19.39 0.12
N LYS A 13 5.32 -18.23 -0.25
CA LYS A 13 6.76 -17.99 -0.21
C LYS A 13 7.32 -18.19 1.20
N TYR A 14 6.52 -17.82 2.21
CA TYR A 14 6.87 -17.93 3.63
C TYR A 14 6.02 -18.96 4.36
N SER A 15 6.60 -19.60 5.38
CA SER A 15 5.82 -20.49 6.24
C SER A 15 4.79 -19.71 7.06
N ALA A 16 3.64 -20.34 7.35
CA ALA A 16 2.59 -19.71 8.15
C ALA A 16 3.10 -19.19 9.51
N LYS A 17 4.08 -19.88 10.12
CA LYS A 17 4.69 -19.46 11.38
C LYS A 17 5.43 -18.12 11.24
N VAL A 18 6.12 -17.91 10.12
CA VAL A 18 6.85 -16.66 9.84
C VAL A 18 5.87 -15.51 9.64
N ILE A 19 4.79 -15.73 8.86
CA ILE A 19 3.74 -14.73 8.63
C ILE A 19 3.06 -14.36 9.96
N PHE A 20 2.70 -15.33 10.79
CA PHE A 20 2.12 -15.05 12.12
C PHE A 20 3.08 -14.27 13.02
N LYS A 21 4.38 -14.60 13.02
CA LYS A 21 5.39 -13.86 13.79
C LYS A 21 5.53 -12.42 13.28
N TRP A 22 5.43 -12.22 11.97
CA TRP A 22 5.45 -10.89 11.35
C TRP A 22 4.18 -10.10 11.70
N LEU A 23 3.00 -10.68 11.56
CA LEU A 23 1.72 -10.07 11.97
C LEU A 23 1.73 -9.69 13.45
N TRP A 24 2.29 -10.53 14.31
CA TRP A 24 2.44 -10.22 15.74
C TRP A 24 3.38 -9.04 15.99
N ARG A 25 4.47 -8.90 15.23
CA ARG A 25 5.35 -7.73 15.27
C ARG A 25 4.65 -6.47 14.75
N ALA A 26 3.93 -6.57 13.65
CA ALA A 26 3.14 -5.48 13.10
C ALA A 26 2.05 -4.99 14.07
N TRP A 27 1.54 -5.90 14.92
CA TRP A 27 0.54 -5.60 15.95
C TRP A 27 1.12 -4.79 17.13
N ARG A 28 2.42 -4.89 17.40
CA ARG A 28 3.07 -4.09 18.45
C ARG A 28 2.91 -2.59 18.16
N GLY A 29 2.32 -1.86 19.11
CA GLY A 29 1.97 -0.45 18.97
C GLY A 29 0.49 -0.17 18.70
N ASN A 30 -0.30 -1.20 18.29
CA ASN A 30 -1.75 -1.10 18.07
C ASN A 30 -2.54 -2.03 19.01
N GLN A 31 -1.89 -2.64 20.00
CA GLN A 31 -2.48 -3.62 20.92
C GLN A 31 -3.63 -3.02 21.73
N LEU A 32 -3.47 -1.78 22.24
CA LEU A 32 -4.50 -1.11 23.04
C LEU A 32 -5.82 -1.01 22.27
N GLN A 33 -5.77 -0.66 21.00
CA GLN A 33 -6.96 -0.57 20.16
C GLN A 33 -7.66 -1.93 20.02
N ALA A 34 -6.90 -2.99 19.72
CA ALA A 34 -7.46 -4.33 19.56
C ALA A 34 -8.08 -4.84 20.87
N ILE A 35 -7.42 -4.57 22.00
CA ILE A 35 -7.93 -4.93 23.33
C ILE A 35 -9.21 -4.16 23.65
N LEU A 36 -9.25 -2.85 23.35
CA LEU A 36 -10.46 -2.03 23.56
C LEU A 36 -11.62 -2.54 22.68
N ASN A 37 -11.38 -2.83 21.40
CA ASN A 37 -12.40 -3.38 20.50
C ASN A 37 -12.90 -4.74 20.99
N ALA A 38 -11.99 -5.62 21.43
CA ALA A 38 -12.37 -6.92 21.98
C ALA A 38 -13.18 -6.77 23.27
N ALA A 39 -12.79 -5.89 24.18
CA ALA A 39 -13.50 -5.63 25.42
C ALA A 39 -14.92 -5.05 25.17
N ILE A 40 -15.04 -4.07 24.28
CA ILE A 40 -16.34 -3.50 23.86
C ILE A 40 -17.19 -4.60 23.21
N GLY A 41 -16.59 -5.43 22.36
CA GLY A 41 -17.28 -6.55 21.72
C GLY A 41 -17.79 -7.58 22.72
N LEU A 42 -16.96 -8.00 23.68
CA LEU A 42 -17.36 -8.92 24.76
C LEU A 42 -18.46 -8.33 25.64
N LEU A 43 -18.34 -7.04 26.00
CA LEU A 43 -19.39 -6.36 26.74
C LEU A 43 -20.70 -6.28 25.97
N SER A 44 -20.63 -6.05 24.65
CA SER A 44 -21.80 -6.07 23.77
C SER A 44 -22.46 -7.45 23.73
N VAL A 45 -21.67 -8.55 23.81
CA VAL A 45 -22.19 -9.92 23.90
C VAL A 45 -22.97 -10.10 25.21
N VAL A 46 -22.41 -9.66 26.33
CA VAL A 46 -23.08 -9.76 27.64
C VAL A 46 -24.40 -8.97 27.64
N VAL A 47 -24.36 -7.72 27.19
CA VAL A 47 -25.58 -6.89 27.08
C VAL A 47 -26.62 -7.52 26.16
N SER A 48 -26.17 -8.10 25.04
CA SER A 48 -27.02 -8.77 24.07
C SER A 48 -27.73 -10.03 24.65
N LEU A 49 -27.02 -10.83 25.46
CA LEU A 49 -27.62 -11.99 26.15
C LEU A 49 -28.54 -11.54 27.30
N ALA A 50 -28.15 -10.49 28.03
CA ALA A 50 -29.01 -9.88 29.05
C ALA A 50 -30.31 -9.31 28.47
N GLN A 51 -30.29 -8.80 27.23
CA GLN A 51 -31.52 -8.37 26.52
C GLN A 51 -32.47 -9.56 26.29
N VAL A 52 -31.96 -10.77 25.96
CA VAL A 52 -32.82 -11.96 25.81
C VAL A 52 -33.50 -12.29 27.12
N TRP A 53 -32.74 -12.26 28.23
CA TRP A 53 -33.30 -12.47 29.56
C TRP A 53 -34.35 -11.42 29.94
N ALA A 54 -34.06 -10.14 29.67
CA ALA A 54 -34.97 -9.04 29.99
C ALA A 54 -36.30 -9.15 29.21
N VAL A 55 -36.25 -9.53 27.90
CA VAL A 55 -37.44 -9.77 27.09
C VAL A 55 -38.25 -10.95 27.62
N GLN A 56 -37.59 -12.06 27.93
CA GLN A 56 -38.22 -13.22 28.56
C GLN A 56 -38.95 -12.82 29.84
N HIS A 57 -38.23 -12.17 30.77
CA HIS A 57 -38.76 -11.76 32.05
C HIS A 57 -39.93 -10.78 31.93
N ALA A 58 -39.84 -9.79 31.02
CA ALA A 58 -40.93 -8.85 30.79
C ALA A 58 -42.21 -9.53 30.27
N ILE A 59 -42.05 -10.53 29.39
CA ILE A 59 -43.22 -11.31 28.87
C ILE A 59 -43.80 -12.20 29.97
N ASP A 60 -42.95 -12.86 30.79
CA ASP A 60 -43.40 -13.73 31.86
C ASP A 60 -44.14 -12.95 32.97
N VAL A 61 -43.72 -11.70 33.29
CA VAL A 61 -44.43 -10.79 34.18
C VAL A 61 -45.74 -10.35 33.54
N ALA A 62 -45.77 -10.02 32.23
CA ALA A 62 -46.99 -9.58 31.54
C ALA A 62 -48.04 -10.69 31.41
N SER A 63 -47.58 -11.97 31.31
CA SER A 63 -48.46 -13.15 31.24
C SER A 63 -48.87 -13.70 32.62
N GLY A 64 -48.39 -13.10 33.73
CA GLY A 64 -48.75 -13.50 35.10
C GLY A 64 -48.00 -14.76 35.60
N HIS A 65 -46.97 -15.21 34.89
CA HIS A 65 -46.17 -16.36 35.30
C HIS A 65 -45.09 -16.02 36.33
N THR A 66 -44.73 -14.73 36.44
CA THR A 66 -43.72 -14.23 37.41
C THR A 66 -44.23 -12.98 38.07
N GLU A 67 -44.04 -12.88 39.38
CA GLU A 67 -44.41 -11.67 40.15
C GLU A 67 -43.42 -10.53 39.80
N GLY A 68 -43.94 -9.35 39.52
CA GLY A 68 -43.13 -8.19 39.19
C GLY A 68 -43.91 -7.02 38.59
N SER A 69 -43.25 -5.88 38.45
CA SER A 69 -43.80 -4.71 37.80
C SER A 69 -43.43 -4.69 36.32
N ILE A 70 -44.41 -4.64 35.43
CA ILE A 70 -44.21 -4.51 33.98
C ILE A 70 -43.38 -3.28 33.65
N TYR A 71 -43.66 -2.14 34.32
CA TYR A 71 -42.90 -0.90 34.12
C TYR A 71 -41.41 -1.03 34.46
N TRP A 72 -41.06 -1.78 35.53
CA TRP A 72 -39.70 -2.07 35.87
C TRP A 72 -39.00 -2.96 34.82
N SER A 73 -39.64 -4.03 34.40
CA SER A 73 -39.11 -4.97 33.41
C SER A 73 -38.86 -4.29 32.05
N VAL A 74 -39.80 -3.46 31.60
CA VAL A 74 -39.66 -2.66 30.36
C VAL A 74 -38.58 -1.59 30.53
N GLY A 75 -38.46 -0.99 31.72
CA GLY A 75 -37.38 -0.02 32.05
C GLY A 75 -35.99 -0.65 31.93
N VAL A 76 -35.80 -1.85 32.49
CA VAL A 76 -34.52 -2.61 32.36
C VAL A 76 -34.23 -2.96 30.90
N MET A 77 -35.24 -3.40 30.15
CA MET A 77 -35.09 -3.68 28.72
C MET A 77 -34.67 -2.43 27.94
N ALA A 78 -35.31 -1.30 28.18
CA ALA A 78 -34.96 -0.02 27.55
C ALA A 78 -33.52 0.41 27.88
N LEU A 79 -33.11 0.28 29.15
CA LEU A 79 -31.74 0.57 29.57
C LEU A 79 -30.71 -0.30 28.84
N LEU A 80 -30.96 -1.62 28.73
CA LEU A 80 -30.07 -2.53 28.02
C LEU A 80 -30.01 -2.24 26.51
N VAL A 81 -31.11 -1.82 25.89
CA VAL A 81 -31.13 -1.37 24.49
C VAL A 81 -30.29 -0.13 24.30
N LEU A 82 -30.46 0.89 25.17
CA LEU A 82 -29.66 2.12 25.13
C LEU A 82 -28.16 1.84 25.37
N CYS A 83 -27.84 0.96 26.33
CA CYS A 83 -26.47 0.51 26.55
C CYS A 83 -25.88 -0.18 25.30
N GLY A 84 -26.65 -1.04 24.63
CA GLY A 84 -26.27 -1.67 23.37
C GLY A 84 -25.96 -0.65 22.25
N PHE A 85 -26.79 0.38 22.10
CA PHE A 85 -26.53 1.48 21.17
C PHE A 85 -25.26 2.26 21.52
N ALA A 86 -25.06 2.60 22.81
CA ALA A 86 -23.88 3.30 23.26
C ALA A 86 -22.60 2.51 22.97
N LEU A 87 -22.59 1.19 23.26
CA LEU A 87 -21.47 0.31 22.95
C LEU A 87 -21.22 0.21 21.46
N ARG A 88 -22.25 0.16 20.62
CA ARG A 88 -22.12 0.15 19.17
C ARG A 88 -21.49 1.43 18.63
N ILE A 89 -21.93 2.59 19.12
CA ILE A 89 -21.36 3.88 18.75
C ILE A 89 -19.88 3.94 19.18
N CYS A 90 -19.59 3.54 20.41
CA CYS A 90 -18.22 3.49 20.94
C CYS A 90 -17.32 2.57 20.10
N SER A 91 -17.81 1.37 19.71
CA SER A 91 -17.09 0.45 18.84
C SER A 91 -16.78 1.04 17.48
N ILE A 92 -17.75 1.72 16.84
CA ILE A 92 -17.55 2.38 15.54
C ILE A 92 -16.48 3.49 15.68
N TRP A 93 -16.55 4.28 16.74
CA TRP A 93 -15.62 5.38 17.00
C TRP A 93 -14.19 4.88 17.21
N VAL A 94 -14.01 3.90 18.10
CA VAL A 94 -12.71 3.26 18.37
C VAL A 94 -12.13 2.65 17.09
N ARG A 95 -12.94 1.92 16.32
CA ARG A 95 -12.53 1.29 15.08
C ARG A 95 -12.04 2.31 14.06
N ASN A 96 -12.82 3.34 13.78
CA ASN A 96 -12.52 4.29 12.70
C ASN A 96 -11.33 5.20 13.07
N ILE A 97 -11.35 5.81 14.27
CA ILE A 97 -10.32 6.77 14.66
C ILE A 97 -8.97 6.10 14.92
N LEU A 98 -8.99 4.99 15.68
CA LEU A 98 -7.74 4.30 15.98
C LEU A 98 -7.27 3.44 14.80
N GLY A 99 -8.18 2.95 13.95
CA GLY A 99 -7.84 2.21 12.74
C GLY A 99 -7.03 3.04 11.76
N ILE A 100 -7.48 4.28 11.47
CA ILE A 100 -6.74 5.16 10.59
C ILE A 100 -5.35 5.53 11.14
N LYS A 101 -5.24 5.73 12.48
CA LYS A 101 -3.93 5.98 13.11
C LYS A 101 -2.97 4.79 12.97
N ALA A 102 -3.49 3.57 13.09
CA ALA A 102 -2.71 2.36 12.90
C ALA A 102 -2.25 2.20 11.45
N GLN A 103 -3.13 2.48 10.49
CA GLN A 103 -2.83 2.44 9.06
C GLN A 103 -1.74 3.47 8.70
N ASN A 104 -1.93 4.73 9.09
CA ASN A 104 -0.96 5.79 8.82
C ASN A 104 0.43 5.46 9.39
N ARG A 105 0.50 4.94 10.62
CA ARG A 105 1.77 4.54 11.25
C ARG A 105 2.44 3.40 10.47
N MET A 106 1.68 2.43 10.00
CA MET A 106 2.23 1.32 9.23
C MET A 106 2.69 1.78 7.85
N GLN A 107 1.94 2.64 7.17
CA GLN A 107 2.32 3.25 5.90
C GLN A 107 3.62 4.06 6.04
N GLN A 108 3.72 4.92 7.07
CA GLN A 108 4.93 5.70 7.35
C GLN A 108 6.13 4.80 7.59
N ARG A 109 5.97 3.72 8.39
CA ARG A 109 7.04 2.76 8.65
C ARG A 109 7.49 2.04 7.37
N MET A 110 6.54 1.62 6.53
CA MET A 110 6.87 0.95 5.26
C MET A 110 7.54 1.90 4.28
N LEU A 111 7.06 3.14 4.19
CA LEU A 111 7.67 4.17 3.34
C LEU A 111 9.11 4.50 3.81
N ASP A 112 9.32 4.70 5.12
CA ASP A 112 10.67 4.92 5.68
C ASP A 112 11.60 3.74 5.35
N ARG A 113 11.08 2.50 5.46
CA ARG A 113 11.84 1.29 5.12
C ARG A 113 12.24 1.25 3.64
N ILE A 114 11.31 1.58 2.74
CA ILE A 114 11.56 1.61 1.28
C ILE A 114 12.60 2.68 0.94
N LEU A 115 12.47 3.87 1.52
CA LEU A 115 13.39 4.98 1.26
C LEU A 115 14.82 4.73 1.77
N ARG A 116 14.97 3.87 2.79
CA ARG A 116 16.29 3.50 3.37
C ARG A 116 16.82 2.17 2.85
N SER A 117 16.07 1.45 2.03
CA SER A 117 16.54 0.18 1.46
C SER A 117 17.50 0.43 0.30
N GLU A 118 18.46 -0.48 0.12
CA GLU A 118 19.34 -0.50 -1.04
C GLU A 118 18.53 -0.48 -2.33
N TRP A 119 18.99 0.33 -3.26
CA TRP A 119 18.40 0.39 -4.59
C TRP A 119 19.01 -0.70 -5.47
N THR A 120 18.23 -1.70 -5.86
CA THR A 120 18.72 -2.89 -6.57
C THR A 120 18.92 -2.69 -8.08
N GLY A 121 18.82 -1.44 -8.56
CA GLY A 121 19.02 -1.13 -9.99
C GLY A 121 17.88 -1.52 -10.92
N LYS A 122 17.01 -2.42 -10.50
CA LYS A 122 15.72 -2.70 -11.12
C LYS A 122 14.63 -2.11 -10.24
N GLU A 123 13.72 -1.40 -10.85
CA GLU A 123 12.40 -1.23 -10.26
C GLU A 123 11.74 -2.60 -10.26
N SER A 124 12.12 -3.45 -9.29
CA SER A 124 11.57 -4.79 -9.10
C SER A 124 10.04 -4.74 -8.98
N HIS A 125 9.51 -3.56 -8.66
CA HIS A 125 8.09 -3.29 -8.55
C HIS A 125 7.81 -1.94 -9.21
N HIS A 126 6.87 -1.91 -10.15
CA HIS A 126 6.38 -0.64 -10.68
C HIS A 126 5.85 0.23 -9.54
N SER A 127 6.04 1.55 -9.64
CA SER A 127 5.60 2.53 -8.62
C SER A 127 4.14 2.33 -8.22
N GLY A 128 3.26 1.97 -9.17
CA GLY A 128 1.87 1.62 -8.92
C GLY A 128 1.68 0.35 -8.07
N ASP A 129 2.54 -0.66 -8.18
CA ASP A 129 2.47 -1.85 -7.31
C ASP A 129 2.89 -1.52 -5.88
N VAL A 130 3.94 -0.73 -5.71
CA VAL A 130 4.38 -0.25 -4.38
C VAL A 130 3.29 0.58 -3.73
N LEU A 131 2.67 1.51 -4.47
CA LEU A 131 1.55 2.32 -3.98
C LEU A 131 0.37 1.44 -3.55
N ASN A 132 -0.01 0.47 -4.38
CA ASN A 132 -1.09 -0.47 -4.07
C ASN A 132 -0.78 -1.31 -2.81
N ARG A 133 0.47 -1.74 -2.61
CA ARG A 133 0.90 -2.44 -1.39
C ARG A 133 0.80 -1.54 -0.16
N LEU A 134 1.25 -0.29 -0.26
CA LEU A 134 1.19 0.68 0.84
C LEU A 134 -0.24 1.09 1.18
N GLU A 135 -1.17 1.10 0.24
CA GLU A 135 -2.55 1.50 0.46
C GLU A 135 -3.44 0.31 0.82
N GLN A 136 -3.54 -0.68 -0.07
CA GLN A 136 -4.50 -1.78 0.07
C GLN A 136 -4.00 -2.91 0.97
N ASP A 137 -2.73 -3.34 0.80
CA ASP A 137 -2.21 -4.45 1.60
C ASP A 137 -2.00 -4.03 3.06
N VAL A 138 -1.50 -2.81 3.31
CA VAL A 138 -1.43 -2.25 4.67
C VAL A 138 -2.83 -2.14 5.27
N GLY A 139 -3.81 -1.60 4.53
CA GLY A 139 -5.20 -1.52 4.99
C GLY A 139 -5.77 -2.88 5.35
N THR A 140 -5.53 -3.90 4.52
CA THR A 140 -5.98 -5.28 4.75
C THR A 140 -5.39 -5.88 6.02
N VAL A 141 -4.08 -5.73 6.23
CA VAL A 141 -3.40 -6.24 7.44
C VAL A 141 -3.86 -5.50 8.69
N VAL A 142 -3.95 -4.18 8.64
CA VAL A 142 -4.40 -3.36 9.78
C VAL A 142 -5.84 -3.69 10.15
N SER A 143 -6.77 -3.74 9.20
CA SER A 143 -8.17 -4.09 9.45
C SER A 143 -8.31 -5.50 10.04
N PHE A 144 -7.49 -6.44 9.59
CA PHE A 144 -7.48 -7.77 10.18
C PHE A 144 -7.08 -7.75 11.66
N LEU A 145 -6.01 -7.04 12.01
CA LEU A 145 -5.49 -6.99 13.37
C LEU A 145 -6.38 -6.19 14.32
N THR A 146 -6.98 -5.09 13.84
CA THR A 146 -7.71 -4.14 14.70
C THR A 146 -9.22 -4.33 14.69
N GLU A 147 -9.77 -5.00 13.68
CA GLU A 147 -11.20 -5.24 13.52
C GLU A 147 -11.56 -6.72 13.44
N THR A 148 -10.95 -7.48 12.50
CA THR A 148 -11.36 -8.87 12.24
C THR A 148 -11.08 -9.78 13.45
N ILE A 149 -9.90 -9.70 14.05
CA ILE A 149 -9.56 -10.51 15.23
C ILE A 149 -10.48 -10.18 16.42
N PRO A 150 -10.65 -8.91 16.86
CA PRO A 150 -11.58 -8.57 17.95
C PRO A 150 -13.03 -8.98 17.67
N ASN A 151 -13.50 -8.76 16.42
CA ASN A 151 -14.85 -9.17 16.04
C ASN A 151 -15.02 -10.69 16.08
N THR A 152 -14.02 -11.45 15.64
CA THR A 152 -14.04 -12.93 15.71
C THR A 152 -14.13 -13.42 17.16
N ILE A 153 -13.41 -12.78 18.09
CA ILE A 153 -13.51 -13.08 19.52
C ILE A 153 -14.95 -12.85 20.01
N SER A 154 -15.56 -11.74 19.63
CA SER A 154 -16.95 -11.41 20.01
C SER A 154 -17.96 -12.39 19.40
N VAL A 155 -17.76 -12.78 18.13
CA VAL A 155 -18.61 -13.78 17.42
C VAL A 155 -18.52 -15.15 18.10
N VAL A 156 -17.31 -15.59 18.46
CA VAL A 156 -17.14 -16.85 19.20
C VAL A 156 -17.75 -16.76 20.60
N ALA A 157 -17.53 -15.65 21.31
CA ALA A 157 -18.13 -15.43 22.63
C ALA A 157 -19.67 -15.42 22.58
N MET A 158 -20.27 -14.81 21.55
CA MET A 158 -21.71 -14.82 21.34
C MET A 158 -22.22 -16.24 21.10
N PHE A 159 -21.53 -16.99 20.23
CA PHE A 159 -21.90 -18.40 19.95
C PHE A 159 -21.86 -19.25 21.23
N VAL A 160 -20.76 -19.17 22.00
CA VAL A 160 -20.61 -19.93 23.24
C VAL A 160 -21.61 -19.47 24.29
N GLY A 161 -21.78 -18.16 24.49
CA GLY A 161 -22.72 -17.61 25.46
C GLY A 161 -24.19 -17.97 25.14
N ALA A 162 -24.61 -17.85 23.89
CA ALA A 162 -25.94 -18.23 23.44
C ALA A 162 -26.17 -19.76 23.57
N PHE A 163 -25.15 -20.57 23.25
CA PHE A 163 -25.21 -22.02 23.44
C PHE A 163 -25.37 -22.39 24.92
N LEU A 164 -24.53 -21.83 25.81
CA LEU A 164 -24.62 -22.11 27.24
C LEU A 164 -25.96 -21.66 27.82
N TYR A 165 -26.50 -20.54 27.37
CA TYR A 165 -27.81 -20.07 27.81
C TYR A 165 -28.93 -21.00 27.31
N LEU A 166 -28.94 -21.38 26.02
CA LEU A 166 -29.90 -22.34 25.49
C LEU A 166 -29.77 -23.71 26.19
N PHE A 167 -28.55 -24.16 26.45
CA PHE A 167 -28.27 -25.43 27.15
C PHE A 167 -28.80 -25.41 28.61
N SER A 168 -28.79 -24.28 29.28
CA SER A 168 -29.38 -24.15 30.63
C SER A 168 -30.91 -24.23 30.62
N MET A 169 -31.57 -23.87 29.50
CA MET A 169 -32.99 -23.96 29.32
C MET A 169 -33.46 -25.34 28.82
N ASP A 170 -32.84 -25.87 27.77
CA ASP A 170 -33.12 -27.20 27.20
C ASP A 170 -31.86 -27.81 26.56
N LYS A 171 -31.38 -28.89 27.16
CA LYS A 171 -30.13 -29.57 26.72
C LYS A 171 -30.27 -30.20 25.33
N VAL A 172 -31.42 -30.82 25.07
CA VAL A 172 -31.67 -31.57 23.81
C VAL A 172 -31.73 -30.60 22.63
N LEU A 173 -32.47 -29.51 22.77
CA LEU A 173 -32.59 -28.50 21.72
C LEU A 173 -31.24 -27.84 21.44
N ALA A 174 -30.44 -27.55 22.47
CA ALA A 174 -29.14 -26.95 22.29
C ALA A 174 -28.22 -27.84 21.41
N PHE A 175 -28.18 -29.14 21.65
CA PHE A 175 -27.39 -30.07 20.83
C PHE A 175 -27.96 -30.25 19.41
N VAL A 176 -29.30 -30.27 19.24
CA VAL A 176 -29.91 -30.35 17.92
C VAL A 176 -29.51 -29.14 17.06
N ILE A 177 -29.63 -27.92 17.59
CA ILE A 177 -29.31 -26.70 16.86
C ILE A 177 -27.84 -26.64 16.49
N VAL A 178 -26.93 -26.97 17.42
CA VAL A 178 -25.49 -27.00 17.14
C VAL A 178 -25.13 -28.13 16.18
N GLY A 179 -25.78 -29.31 16.28
CA GLY A 179 -25.57 -30.45 15.38
C GLY A 179 -25.96 -30.20 13.92
N ILE A 180 -26.86 -29.25 13.67
CA ILE A 180 -27.25 -28.82 12.31
C ILE A 180 -26.10 -28.06 11.62
N ILE A 181 -25.29 -27.30 12.37
CA ILE A 181 -24.22 -26.42 11.82
C ILE A 181 -23.19 -27.19 10.99
N PRO A 182 -22.58 -28.30 11.47
CA PRO A 182 -21.61 -29.08 10.70
C PRO A 182 -22.16 -29.57 9.35
N VAL A 183 -23.43 -29.92 9.28
CA VAL A 183 -24.09 -30.38 8.04
C VAL A 183 -24.04 -29.26 7.00
N PHE A 184 -24.40 -28.03 7.38
CA PHE A 184 -24.36 -26.87 6.46
C PHE A 184 -22.93 -26.44 6.13
N VAL A 185 -21.99 -26.56 7.06
CA VAL A 185 -20.57 -26.34 6.78
C VAL A 185 -20.04 -27.35 5.75
N LEU A 186 -20.47 -28.60 5.81
CA LEU A 186 -20.11 -29.60 4.80
C LEU A 186 -20.73 -29.32 3.44
N LEU A 187 -22.01 -28.94 3.39
CA LEU A 187 -22.68 -28.52 2.16
C LEU A 187 -22.04 -27.27 1.56
N SER A 188 -21.59 -26.34 2.39
CA SER A 188 -20.91 -25.12 1.89
C SER A 188 -19.61 -25.39 1.14
N LYS A 189 -18.94 -26.53 1.39
CA LYS A 189 -17.72 -26.90 0.65
C LYS A 189 -17.95 -27.09 -0.84
N LEU A 190 -19.05 -27.76 -1.20
CA LEU A 190 -19.42 -28.00 -2.60
C LEU A 190 -19.66 -26.67 -3.32
N TYR A 191 -20.25 -25.73 -2.63
CA TYR A 191 -20.49 -24.40 -3.10
C TYR A 191 -19.20 -23.56 -3.26
N ILE A 192 -18.30 -23.56 -2.27
CA ILE A 192 -17.12 -22.69 -2.25
C ILE A 192 -16.20 -22.95 -3.46
N GLY A 193 -16.00 -24.20 -3.84
CA GLY A 193 -15.15 -24.57 -4.99
C GLY A 193 -15.66 -23.96 -6.30
N GLN A 194 -16.93 -24.14 -6.59
CA GLN A 194 -17.56 -23.64 -7.81
C GLN A 194 -17.64 -22.10 -7.81
N MET A 195 -17.97 -21.51 -6.68
CA MET A 195 -18.02 -20.05 -6.53
C MET A 195 -16.68 -19.38 -6.79
N ARG A 196 -15.58 -19.97 -6.29
CA ARG A 196 -14.21 -19.49 -6.57
C ARG A 196 -13.90 -19.50 -8.06
N ARG A 197 -14.24 -20.61 -8.75
CA ARG A 197 -14.04 -20.71 -10.21
C ARG A 197 -14.78 -19.61 -10.96
N LEU A 198 -16.06 -19.40 -10.63
CA LEU A 198 -16.89 -18.37 -11.26
C LEU A 198 -16.38 -16.96 -10.94
N THR A 199 -15.99 -16.71 -9.69
CA THR A 199 -15.43 -15.42 -9.28
C THR A 199 -14.11 -15.13 -10.00
N ARG A 200 -13.24 -16.13 -10.19
CA ARG A 200 -12.02 -15.97 -10.98
C ARG A 200 -12.33 -15.61 -12.42
N GLN A 201 -13.26 -16.29 -13.07
CA GLN A 201 -13.69 -15.98 -14.43
C GLN A 201 -14.22 -14.55 -14.58
N VAL A 202 -14.96 -14.05 -13.58
CA VAL A 202 -15.43 -12.66 -13.55
C VAL A 202 -14.25 -11.70 -13.44
N ARG A 203 -13.29 -11.95 -12.53
CA ARG A 203 -12.09 -11.11 -12.38
C ARG A 203 -11.25 -11.06 -13.66
N ASP A 204 -11.05 -12.21 -14.32
CA ASP A 204 -10.29 -12.28 -15.56
C ASP A 204 -10.96 -11.45 -16.68
N SER A 205 -12.32 -11.43 -16.72
CA SER A 205 -13.04 -10.60 -17.69
C SER A 205 -13.04 -9.12 -17.30
N ASP A 206 -13.12 -8.81 -16.02
CA ASP A 206 -13.04 -7.44 -15.51
C ASP A 206 -11.67 -6.82 -15.81
N SER A 207 -10.59 -7.57 -15.61
CA SER A 207 -9.24 -7.14 -15.99
C SER A 207 -9.10 -6.85 -17.49
N LYS A 208 -9.78 -7.62 -18.37
CA LYS A 208 -9.81 -7.34 -19.82
C LYS A 208 -10.52 -6.01 -20.11
N VAL A 209 -11.66 -5.75 -19.45
CA VAL A 209 -12.38 -4.48 -19.60
C VAL A 209 -11.49 -3.31 -19.15
N GLN A 210 -10.84 -3.44 -17.99
CA GLN A 210 -9.91 -2.42 -17.48
C GLN A 210 -8.76 -2.16 -18.45
N SER A 211 -8.15 -3.22 -19.03
CA SER A 211 -7.09 -3.08 -20.03
C SER A 211 -7.56 -2.31 -21.27
N VAL A 212 -8.75 -2.63 -21.80
CA VAL A 212 -9.30 -1.90 -22.96
C VAL A 212 -9.54 -0.43 -22.63
N LEU A 213 -10.09 -0.13 -21.45
CA LEU A 213 -10.30 1.25 -21.00
C LEU A 213 -8.98 2.00 -20.85
N GLN A 214 -8.00 1.40 -20.19
CA GLN A 214 -6.68 2.01 -19.98
C GLN A 214 -5.97 2.28 -21.31
N GLU A 215 -5.93 1.30 -22.23
CA GLU A 215 -5.35 1.43 -23.57
C GLU A 215 -6.04 2.56 -24.36
N THR A 216 -7.37 2.62 -24.32
CA THR A 216 -8.16 3.63 -25.01
C THR A 216 -7.88 5.04 -24.49
N ILE A 217 -7.80 5.20 -23.17
CA ILE A 217 -7.52 6.50 -22.54
C ILE A 217 -6.08 6.94 -22.81
N GLN A 218 -5.13 6.01 -22.68
CA GLN A 218 -3.71 6.27 -22.90
C GLN A 218 -3.42 6.72 -24.34
N HIS A 219 -4.10 6.11 -25.31
CA HIS A 219 -3.93 6.41 -26.73
C HIS A 219 -5.04 7.31 -27.31
N ARG A 220 -5.75 8.08 -26.48
CA ARG A 220 -6.89 8.93 -26.87
C ARG A 220 -6.55 9.85 -28.04
N MET A 221 -5.37 10.45 -28.06
CA MET A 221 -4.96 11.35 -29.14
C MET A 221 -4.84 10.59 -30.49
N LEU A 222 -4.23 9.41 -30.46
CA LEU A 222 -4.10 8.54 -31.65
C LEU A 222 -5.48 8.11 -32.16
N ILE A 223 -6.36 7.66 -31.27
CA ILE A 223 -7.71 7.20 -31.63
C ILE A 223 -8.49 8.33 -32.30
N LYS A 224 -8.40 9.58 -31.76
CA LYS A 224 -9.04 10.75 -32.36
C LYS A 224 -8.49 11.09 -33.74
N THR A 225 -7.17 10.99 -33.94
CA THR A 225 -6.55 11.28 -35.24
C THR A 225 -6.86 10.22 -36.29
N LEU A 226 -7.15 8.98 -35.86
CA LEU A 226 -7.57 7.87 -36.71
C LEU A 226 -9.09 7.80 -36.91
N GLU A 227 -9.86 8.70 -36.30
CA GLU A 227 -11.34 8.71 -36.34
C GLU A 227 -11.98 7.37 -35.95
N SER A 228 -11.32 6.63 -35.03
CA SER A 228 -11.69 5.24 -34.67
C SER A 228 -12.47 5.15 -33.35
N ASP A 229 -13.16 6.21 -32.95
CA ASP A 229 -13.90 6.29 -31.69
C ASP A 229 -14.95 5.19 -31.56
N SER A 230 -15.77 4.98 -32.64
CA SER A 230 -16.82 3.94 -32.66
C SER A 230 -16.24 2.53 -32.52
N VAL A 231 -15.12 2.26 -33.18
CA VAL A 231 -14.46 0.93 -33.12
C VAL A 231 -14.02 0.60 -31.70
N MET A 232 -13.48 1.60 -30.96
CA MET A 232 -13.07 1.38 -29.58
C MET A 232 -14.25 1.21 -28.64
N VAL A 233 -15.35 1.92 -28.85
CA VAL A 233 -16.61 1.75 -28.11
C VAL A 233 -17.21 0.37 -28.34
N ASP A 234 -17.27 -0.10 -29.60
CA ASP A 234 -17.77 -1.42 -29.96
C ASP A 234 -16.89 -2.54 -29.34
N ARG A 235 -15.57 -2.36 -29.36
CA ARG A 235 -14.62 -3.29 -28.71
C ARG A 235 -14.87 -3.35 -27.20
N LEU A 236 -15.12 -2.21 -26.55
CA LEU A 236 -15.46 -2.15 -25.14
C LEU A 236 -16.79 -2.84 -24.86
N GLU A 237 -17.82 -2.58 -25.65
CA GLU A 237 -19.15 -3.19 -25.49
C GLU A 237 -19.09 -4.73 -25.63
N SER A 238 -18.36 -5.23 -26.60
CA SER A 238 -18.16 -6.69 -26.76
C SER A 238 -17.49 -7.31 -25.53
N THR A 239 -16.45 -6.66 -24.99
CA THR A 239 -15.71 -7.11 -23.80
C THR A 239 -16.60 -7.04 -22.55
N GLN A 240 -17.41 -5.98 -22.41
CA GLN A 240 -18.38 -5.82 -21.32
C GLN A 240 -19.52 -6.84 -21.41
N SER A 241 -19.94 -7.23 -22.62
CA SER A 241 -20.95 -8.27 -22.82
C SER A 241 -20.47 -9.62 -22.29
N GLU A 242 -19.19 -9.99 -22.55
CA GLU A 242 -18.57 -11.19 -21.98
C GLU A 242 -18.53 -11.12 -20.44
N LEU A 243 -18.12 -9.99 -19.87
CA LEU A 243 -18.12 -9.76 -18.42
C LEU A 243 -19.53 -9.93 -17.85
N ARG A 244 -20.54 -9.30 -18.45
CA ARG A 244 -21.95 -9.37 -18.04
C ARG A 244 -22.43 -10.82 -17.99
N HIS A 245 -22.16 -11.61 -19.04
CA HIS A 245 -22.54 -13.02 -19.07
C HIS A 245 -21.92 -13.81 -17.89
N ARG A 246 -20.64 -13.59 -17.59
CA ARG A 246 -19.96 -14.25 -16.48
C ARG A 246 -20.48 -13.80 -15.12
N VAL A 247 -20.78 -12.50 -14.97
CA VAL A 247 -21.39 -11.94 -13.75
C VAL A 247 -22.77 -12.55 -13.51
N VAL A 248 -23.64 -12.63 -14.55
CA VAL A 248 -24.97 -13.25 -14.44
C VAL A 248 -24.85 -14.70 -14.00
N LYS A 249 -23.95 -15.50 -14.63
CA LYS A 249 -23.73 -16.90 -14.26
C LYS A 249 -23.27 -17.06 -12.80
N ARG A 250 -22.29 -16.24 -12.36
CA ARG A 250 -21.84 -16.22 -10.96
C ARG A 250 -22.97 -15.83 -10.00
N THR A 251 -23.74 -14.81 -10.37
CA THR A 251 -24.84 -14.28 -9.54
C THR A 251 -25.96 -15.31 -9.42
N ALA A 252 -26.38 -15.95 -10.51
CA ALA A 252 -27.40 -17.01 -10.48
C ALA A 252 -26.97 -18.16 -9.55
N PHE A 253 -25.72 -18.62 -9.68
CA PHE A 253 -25.17 -19.64 -8.78
C PHE A 253 -25.15 -19.18 -7.32
N SER A 254 -24.75 -17.91 -7.07
CA SER A 254 -24.74 -17.31 -5.73
C SER A 254 -26.13 -17.25 -5.10
N VAL A 255 -27.14 -16.82 -5.88
CA VAL A 255 -28.54 -16.72 -5.42
C VAL A 255 -29.06 -18.08 -5.02
N VAL A 256 -28.92 -19.08 -5.89
CA VAL A 256 -29.39 -20.46 -5.60
C VAL A 256 -28.69 -21.02 -4.34
N SER A 257 -27.40 -20.83 -4.23
CA SER A 257 -26.64 -21.33 -3.08
C SER A 257 -26.98 -20.62 -1.78
N ASN A 258 -27.15 -19.29 -1.82
CA ASN A 258 -27.61 -18.54 -0.66
C ASN A 258 -29.05 -18.92 -0.25
N PHE A 259 -29.89 -19.19 -1.24
CA PHE A 259 -31.25 -19.70 -0.95
C PHE A 259 -31.18 -21.03 -0.20
N ILE A 260 -30.41 -22.01 -0.68
CA ILE A 260 -30.25 -23.33 -0.03
C ILE A 260 -29.73 -23.17 1.40
N LEU A 261 -28.70 -22.34 1.58
CA LEU A 261 -28.11 -22.10 2.91
C LEU A 261 -29.11 -21.41 3.85
N ASN A 262 -29.83 -20.39 3.38
CA ASN A 262 -30.80 -19.69 4.21
C ASN A 262 -32.02 -20.58 4.51
N ALA A 263 -32.47 -21.39 3.55
CA ALA A 263 -33.53 -22.38 3.78
C ALA A 263 -33.17 -23.37 4.89
N GLY A 264 -31.89 -23.80 4.92
CA GLY A 264 -31.39 -24.67 5.97
C GLY A 264 -31.43 -24.03 7.37
N PHE A 265 -31.02 -22.77 7.49
CA PHE A 265 -31.14 -22.05 8.75
C PHE A 265 -32.61 -21.81 9.14
N SER A 266 -33.50 -21.56 8.17
CA SER A 266 -34.94 -21.44 8.41
C SER A 266 -35.55 -22.73 8.90
N VAL A 267 -35.12 -23.90 8.38
CA VAL A 267 -35.55 -25.21 8.89
C VAL A 267 -35.10 -25.37 10.36
N GLY A 268 -33.87 -25.01 10.72
CA GLY A 268 -33.41 -25.00 12.12
C GLY A 268 -34.29 -24.12 13.02
N TYR A 269 -34.68 -22.95 12.53
CA TYR A 269 -35.58 -22.07 13.27
C TYR A 269 -36.99 -22.69 13.43
N LEU A 270 -37.53 -23.32 12.38
CA LEU A 270 -38.85 -24.03 12.43
C LEU A 270 -38.81 -25.22 13.38
N ILE A 271 -37.70 -25.97 13.42
CA ILE A 271 -37.53 -27.06 14.40
C ILE A 271 -37.56 -26.50 15.83
N ALA A 272 -36.84 -25.41 16.08
CA ALA A 272 -36.85 -24.76 17.39
C ALA A 272 -38.23 -24.22 17.76
N PHE A 273 -38.95 -23.65 16.80
CA PHE A 273 -40.32 -23.17 17.00
C PHE A 273 -41.27 -24.33 17.36
N LEU A 274 -41.24 -25.41 16.57
CA LEU A 274 -42.08 -26.59 16.83
C LEU A 274 -41.76 -27.20 18.22
N TRP A 275 -40.46 -27.32 18.55
CA TRP A 275 -40.02 -27.81 19.87
C TRP A 275 -40.56 -26.94 21.00
N ALA A 276 -40.40 -25.62 20.89
CA ALA A 276 -40.86 -24.68 21.89
C ALA A 276 -42.41 -24.71 22.01
N ALA A 277 -43.15 -24.82 20.90
CA ALA A 277 -44.61 -24.93 20.89
C ALA A 277 -45.12 -26.21 21.57
N LEU A 278 -44.44 -27.35 21.33
CA LEU A 278 -44.77 -28.60 22.02
C LEU A 278 -44.55 -28.51 23.53
N ARG A 279 -43.39 -27.96 23.94
CA ARG A 279 -43.04 -27.73 25.34
C ARG A 279 -44.00 -26.75 26.05
N MET A 280 -44.51 -25.76 25.29
CA MET A 280 -45.52 -24.81 25.80
C MET A 280 -46.88 -25.51 25.94
N ALA A 281 -47.27 -26.39 25.01
CA ALA A 281 -48.50 -27.21 25.12
C ALA A 281 -48.45 -28.15 26.32
N ASP A 282 -47.26 -28.71 26.64
CA ASP A 282 -47.00 -29.54 27.83
C ASP A 282 -46.88 -28.72 29.11
N GLN A 283 -47.07 -27.40 29.08
CA GLN A 283 -46.92 -26.44 30.21
C GLN A 283 -45.52 -26.46 30.88
N THR A 284 -44.50 -26.98 30.21
CA THR A 284 -43.11 -27.01 30.67
C THR A 284 -42.30 -25.79 30.29
N LEU A 285 -42.84 -24.91 29.42
CA LEU A 285 -42.21 -23.70 28.94
C LEU A 285 -43.23 -22.55 28.93
N THR A 286 -42.82 -21.37 29.39
CA THR A 286 -43.62 -20.16 29.34
C THR A 286 -43.57 -19.51 27.97
N PHE A 287 -44.48 -18.57 27.67
CA PHE A 287 -44.47 -17.78 26.44
C PHE A 287 -43.18 -16.92 26.35
N GLY A 288 -42.72 -16.36 27.47
CA GLY A 288 -41.43 -15.69 27.54
C GLY A 288 -40.27 -16.62 27.24
N GLY A 289 -40.30 -17.84 27.77
CA GLY A 289 -39.29 -18.88 27.47
C GLY A 289 -39.25 -19.25 25.98
N MET A 290 -40.41 -19.40 25.31
CA MET A 290 -40.47 -19.60 23.86
C MET A 290 -39.82 -18.47 23.07
N THR A 291 -40.08 -17.20 23.43
CA THR A 291 -39.44 -16.06 22.76
C THR A 291 -37.94 -16.02 22.98
N ALA A 292 -37.45 -16.38 24.15
CA ALA A 292 -36.01 -16.51 24.45
C ALA A 292 -35.37 -17.63 23.61
N PHE A 293 -35.99 -18.79 23.47
CA PHE A 293 -35.50 -19.86 22.60
C PHE A 293 -35.28 -19.40 21.17
N LEU A 294 -36.29 -18.76 20.57
CA LEU A 294 -36.19 -18.31 19.19
C LEU A 294 -35.09 -17.23 18.99
N GLN A 295 -34.94 -16.33 19.96
CA GLN A 295 -33.87 -15.37 19.94
C GLN A 295 -32.48 -16.02 20.08
N LEU A 296 -32.32 -16.98 20.99
CA LEU A 296 -31.05 -17.69 21.19
C LEU A 296 -30.65 -18.51 19.97
N VAL A 297 -31.60 -19.19 19.30
CA VAL A 297 -31.34 -19.91 18.05
C VAL A 297 -30.76 -18.96 16.98
N ASN A 298 -31.36 -17.77 16.81
CA ASN A 298 -30.81 -16.78 15.89
C ASN A 298 -29.41 -16.31 16.30
N ARG A 299 -29.14 -16.15 17.62
CA ARG A 299 -27.82 -15.74 18.14
C ARG A 299 -26.76 -16.86 18.08
N ILE A 300 -27.16 -18.10 17.84
CA ILE A 300 -26.25 -19.23 17.54
C ILE A 300 -26.00 -19.31 16.03
N GLN A 301 -27.05 -19.20 15.22
CA GLN A 301 -26.96 -19.36 13.76
C GLN A 301 -26.23 -18.20 13.07
N GLY A 302 -26.40 -16.95 13.54
CA GLY A 302 -25.71 -15.77 13.01
C GLY A 302 -24.19 -15.92 13.06
N PRO A 303 -23.61 -16.04 14.27
CA PRO A 303 -22.16 -16.30 14.45
C PRO A 303 -21.65 -17.48 13.65
N ALA A 304 -22.38 -18.61 13.59
CA ALA A 304 -21.98 -19.76 12.81
C ALA A 304 -21.81 -19.44 11.32
N ARG A 305 -22.70 -18.60 10.76
CA ARG A 305 -22.63 -18.11 9.39
C ARG A 305 -21.44 -17.18 9.19
N ASP A 306 -21.19 -16.26 10.11
CA ASP A 306 -20.09 -15.31 10.02
C ASP A 306 -18.72 -15.99 10.08
N LEU A 307 -18.56 -17.02 10.91
CA LEU A 307 -17.33 -17.80 10.98
C LEU A 307 -16.97 -18.48 9.65
N THR A 308 -17.96 -18.89 8.84
CA THR A 308 -17.67 -19.47 7.51
C THR A 308 -17.08 -18.46 6.52
N ARG A 309 -17.31 -17.17 6.73
CA ARG A 309 -16.80 -16.08 5.89
C ARG A 309 -15.37 -15.68 6.21
N LEU A 310 -14.80 -16.11 7.33
CA LEU A 310 -13.45 -15.76 7.74
C LEU A 310 -12.36 -16.41 6.87
N ALA A 311 -12.61 -17.58 6.28
CA ALA A 311 -11.61 -18.29 5.49
C ALA A 311 -11.03 -17.47 4.32
N PRO A 312 -11.84 -16.77 3.48
CA PRO A 312 -11.31 -15.87 2.44
C PRO A 312 -10.51 -14.70 3.02
N VAL A 313 -10.94 -14.14 4.17
CA VAL A 313 -10.25 -13.03 4.83
C VAL A 313 -8.85 -13.45 5.26
N PHE A 314 -8.69 -14.61 5.88
CA PHE A 314 -7.37 -15.14 6.23
C PHE A 314 -6.45 -15.27 5.01
N VAL A 315 -6.97 -15.84 3.90
CA VAL A 315 -6.19 -15.96 2.65
C VAL A 315 -5.75 -14.59 2.16
N GLY A 316 -6.66 -13.60 2.14
CA GLY A 316 -6.34 -12.24 1.72
C GLY A 316 -5.25 -11.60 2.58
N VAL A 317 -5.36 -11.73 3.90
CA VAL A 317 -4.36 -11.18 4.85
C VAL A 317 -3.00 -11.86 4.71
N PHE A 318 -2.96 -13.19 4.54
CA PHE A 318 -1.70 -13.89 4.32
C PHE A 318 -1.00 -13.40 3.05
N THR A 319 -1.74 -13.25 1.96
CA THR A 319 -1.19 -12.72 0.70
C THR A 319 -0.71 -11.27 0.84
N ALA A 320 -1.50 -10.41 1.49
CA ALA A 320 -1.10 -9.03 1.76
C ALA A 320 0.15 -8.95 2.64
N ALA A 321 0.22 -9.78 3.69
CA ALA A 321 1.38 -9.86 4.56
C ALA A 321 2.64 -10.34 3.82
N GLU A 322 2.53 -11.35 2.94
CA GLU A 322 3.64 -11.81 2.10
C GLU A 322 4.19 -10.68 1.21
N ARG A 323 3.31 -9.95 0.53
CA ARG A 323 3.71 -8.83 -0.33
C ARG A 323 4.37 -7.68 0.44
N LEU A 324 3.91 -7.39 1.66
CA LEU A 324 4.54 -6.40 2.53
C LEU A 324 5.89 -6.90 3.08
N MET A 325 6.00 -8.18 3.40
CA MET A 325 7.27 -8.78 3.82
C MET A 325 8.33 -8.73 2.71
N GLU A 326 7.93 -8.92 1.45
CA GLU A 326 8.83 -8.76 0.29
C GLU A 326 9.43 -7.35 0.22
N LEU A 327 8.66 -6.30 0.53
CA LEU A 327 9.20 -4.94 0.61
C LEU A 327 10.18 -4.75 1.78
N GLU A 328 10.00 -5.51 2.87
CA GLU A 328 10.92 -5.49 4.02
C GLU A 328 12.19 -6.35 3.81
N GLU A 329 12.22 -7.24 2.83
CA GLU A 329 13.39 -8.11 2.55
C GLU A 329 14.59 -7.36 1.98
N ASN A 330 14.35 -6.28 1.24
CA ASN A 330 15.44 -5.49 0.70
C ASN A 330 16.37 -5.03 1.84
N PRO A 331 17.68 -5.27 1.76
CA PRO A 331 18.64 -4.84 2.76
C PRO A 331 18.55 -3.31 2.94
N LEU A 332 18.85 -2.83 4.12
CA LEU A 332 19.00 -1.39 4.34
C LEU A 332 20.35 -0.95 3.86
N GLU A 333 20.40 0.22 3.22
CA GLU A 333 21.68 0.89 2.97
C GLU A 333 22.46 1.09 4.29
N GLU A 334 23.74 1.31 4.18
CA GLU A 334 24.58 1.67 5.32
C GLU A 334 23.98 2.86 6.07
N GLN A 335 23.74 2.70 7.36
CA GLN A 335 23.14 3.72 8.22
C GLN A 335 24.22 4.35 9.10
N GLY A 336 24.27 5.67 9.17
CA GLY A 336 25.23 6.41 9.96
C GLY A 336 25.14 7.91 9.71
N ASP A 337 26.06 8.65 10.28
CA ASP A 337 26.16 10.09 10.03
C ASP A 337 26.80 10.35 8.65
N PRO A 338 26.31 11.36 7.91
CA PRO A 338 26.90 11.76 6.63
C PRO A 338 28.40 12.08 6.76
N ILE A 339 29.18 11.63 5.79
CA ILE A 339 30.65 11.87 5.73
C ILE A 339 30.93 12.95 4.67
N PRO A 340 30.95 14.23 5.04
CA PRO A 340 31.31 15.30 4.13
C PRO A 340 32.83 15.37 3.95
N LEU A 341 33.30 15.63 2.71
CA LEU A 341 34.65 15.97 2.38
C LEU A 341 34.76 17.47 2.07
N THR A 342 35.89 18.06 2.34
CA THR A 342 36.18 19.46 1.98
C THR A 342 36.48 19.59 0.49
N ALA A 343 35.90 20.59 -0.17
CA ALA A 343 36.12 20.88 -1.58
C ALA A 343 37.56 21.39 -1.81
N PRO A 344 38.14 21.18 -3.02
CA PRO A 344 37.61 20.41 -4.14
C PRO A 344 37.75 18.89 -3.94
N CYS A 345 36.78 18.11 -4.43
CA CYS A 345 36.79 16.64 -4.35
C CYS A 345 36.74 16.02 -5.75
N GLY A 346 37.43 14.88 -5.91
CA GLY A 346 37.40 14.08 -7.13
C GLY A 346 36.80 12.70 -6.91
N VAL A 347 36.46 12.04 -8.01
CA VAL A 347 35.96 10.65 -8.01
C VAL A 347 36.88 9.82 -8.91
N ARG A 348 37.46 8.76 -8.37
CA ARG A 348 38.30 7.82 -9.14
C ARG A 348 37.61 6.47 -9.24
N LEU A 349 37.54 5.96 -10.44
CA LEU A 349 37.08 4.64 -10.78
C LEU A 349 38.27 3.72 -10.99
N GLU A 350 38.37 2.64 -10.23
CA GLU A 350 39.45 1.67 -10.31
C GLU A 350 38.89 0.29 -10.69
N HIS A 351 39.14 -0.15 -11.95
CA HIS A 351 38.77 -1.45 -12.50
C HIS A 351 37.30 -1.79 -12.31
N ILE A 352 36.39 -0.81 -12.47
CA ILE A 352 34.98 -0.96 -12.23
C ILE A 352 34.34 -1.89 -13.26
N SER A 353 33.72 -2.97 -12.79
CA SER A 353 32.85 -3.82 -13.59
C SER A 353 31.49 -3.95 -12.93
N TYR A 354 30.43 -3.89 -13.74
CA TYR A 354 29.06 -4.02 -13.24
C TYR A 354 28.16 -4.71 -14.25
N ALA A 355 27.40 -5.71 -13.76
CA ALA A 355 26.29 -6.37 -14.45
C ALA A 355 25.04 -6.33 -13.56
N TYR A 356 23.86 -6.20 -14.18
CA TYR A 356 22.58 -6.42 -13.48
C TYR A 356 22.32 -7.91 -13.30
N ASP A 357 21.65 -8.31 -12.22
CA ASP A 357 21.40 -9.72 -11.83
C ASP A 357 20.75 -10.60 -12.92
N ASP A 358 20.03 -10.00 -13.88
CA ASP A 358 19.38 -10.73 -14.98
C ASP A 358 20.13 -10.56 -16.32
N GLY A 359 21.30 -9.96 -16.34
CA GLY A 359 22.11 -9.70 -17.55
C GLY A 359 23.21 -10.74 -17.70
N ASP A 360 23.28 -11.40 -18.87
CA ASP A 360 24.38 -12.31 -19.21
C ASP A 360 25.69 -11.59 -19.56
N SER A 361 25.69 -10.23 -19.60
CA SER A 361 26.85 -9.42 -19.98
C SER A 361 27.04 -8.22 -19.02
N ASN A 362 28.30 -7.82 -18.85
CA ASN A 362 28.64 -6.61 -18.12
C ASN A 362 28.11 -5.38 -18.88
N VAL A 363 27.52 -4.44 -18.16
CA VAL A 363 27.15 -3.12 -18.68
C VAL A 363 28.34 -2.16 -18.65
N ILE A 364 29.22 -2.34 -17.68
CA ILE A 364 30.49 -1.64 -17.56
C ILE A 364 31.55 -2.71 -17.27
N GLU A 365 32.68 -2.67 -18.00
CA GLU A 365 33.75 -3.65 -17.86
C GLU A 365 35.10 -2.94 -17.68
N GLN A 366 35.78 -3.26 -16.57
CA GLN A 366 37.14 -2.81 -16.24
C GLN A 366 37.39 -1.31 -16.45
N LEU A 367 36.39 -0.46 -16.18
CA LEU A 367 36.50 0.97 -16.39
C LEU A 367 37.47 1.60 -15.37
N ASN A 368 38.46 2.30 -15.88
CA ASN A 368 39.38 3.12 -15.12
C ASN A 368 39.22 4.57 -15.59
N PHE A 369 38.89 5.48 -14.67
CA PHE A 369 38.82 6.91 -14.97
C PHE A 369 38.94 7.75 -13.70
N ASP A 370 39.53 8.95 -13.83
CA ASP A 370 39.69 9.88 -12.72
C ASP A 370 39.02 11.22 -13.04
N PHE A 371 37.93 11.54 -12.34
CA PHE A 371 37.29 12.86 -12.35
C PHE A 371 38.05 13.74 -11.36
N TYR A 372 39.03 14.49 -11.84
CA TYR A 372 39.92 15.28 -10.97
C TYR A 372 39.16 16.35 -10.18
N PRO A 373 39.60 16.66 -8.94
CA PRO A 373 39.07 17.74 -8.15
C PRO A 373 39.07 19.07 -8.92
N GLY A 374 37.90 19.71 -9.04
CA GLY A 374 37.77 21.01 -9.73
C GLY A 374 37.67 20.92 -11.26
N SER A 375 37.67 19.73 -11.86
CA SER A 375 37.56 19.54 -13.31
C SER A 375 36.14 19.48 -13.80
N CYS A 376 35.96 19.82 -15.07
CA CYS A 376 34.73 19.53 -15.85
C CYS A 376 34.99 18.32 -16.74
N THR A 377 34.12 17.31 -16.67
CA THR A 377 34.20 16.11 -17.49
C THR A 377 32.90 15.90 -18.29
N ALA A 378 33.02 15.67 -19.59
CA ALA A 378 31.92 15.21 -20.43
C ALA A 378 31.92 13.68 -20.55
N VAL A 379 30.82 13.03 -20.23
CA VAL A 379 30.61 11.58 -20.43
C VAL A 379 29.76 11.39 -21.66
N LEU A 380 30.33 10.75 -22.67
CA LEU A 380 29.72 10.48 -23.97
C LEU A 380 29.49 8.98 -24.14
N GLY A 381 28.54 8.62 -24.99
CA GLY A 381 28.28 7.22 -25.33
C GLY A 381 26.89 7.05 -25.96
N GLU A 382 26.71 6.00 -26.71
CA GLU A 382 25.42 5.65 -27.32
C GLU A 382 24.34 5.35 -26.27
N THR A 383 23.08 5.32 -26.68
CA THR A 383 21.99 4.86 -25.82
C THR A 383 22.22 3.39 -25.44
N GLY A 384 22.22 3.09 -24.15
CA GLY A 384 22.52 1.76 -23.63
C GLY A 384 24.00 1.48 -23.35
N ALA A 385 24.91 2.47 -23.53
CA ALA A 385 26.33 2.32 -23.21
C ALA A 385 26.67 2.34 -21.70
N GLY A 386 25.68 2.34 -20.82
CA GLY A 386 25.91 2.29 -19.36
C GLY A 386 26.04 3.65 -18.67
N LYS A 387 25.74 4.77 -19.33
CA LYS A 387 25.84 6.12 -18.74
C LYS A 387 25.05 6.27 -17.43
N THR A 388 23.80 5.86 -17.43
CA THR A 388 22.94 5.89 -16.22
C THR A 388 23.47 4.94 -15.13
N THR A 389 24.04 3.81 -15.52
CA THR A 389 24.66 2.86 -14.58
C THR A 389 25.90 3.49 -13.94
N LEU A 390 26.71 4.21 -14.71
CA LEU A 390 27.86 4.94 -14.19
C LEU A 390 27.46 6.00 -13.15
N ILE A 391 26.43 6.81 -13.43
CA ILE A 391 25.90 7.77 -12.44
C ILE A 391 25.50 7.06 -11.15
N ARG A 392 24.79 5.95 -11.27
CA ARG A 392 24.30 5.20 -10.12
C ARG A 392 25.44 4.64 -9.28
N LEU A 393 26.52 4.23 -9.89
CA LEU A 393 27.75 3.80 -9.21
C LEU A 393 28.44 5.00 -8.51
N ILE A 394 28.56 6.15 -9.20
CA ILE A 394 29.17 7.38 -8.64
C ILE A 394 28.31 7.93 -7.48
N LEU A 395 27.00 7.74 -7.49
CA LEU A 395 26.10 8.14 -6.40
C LEU A 395 25.98 7.09 -5.28
N ALA A 396 26.75 6.00 -5.33
CA ALA A 396 26.62 4.86 -4.41
C ALA A 396 25.17 4.34 -4.30
N LEU A 397 24.40 4.41 -5.40
CA LEU A 397 23.09 3.76 -5.52
C LEU A 397 23.25 2.29 -5.93
N LEU A 398 24.33 1.98 -6.65
CA LEU A 398 24.75 0.64 -7.01
C LEU A 398 26.15 0.39 -6.46
N HIS A 399 26.43 -0.86 -6.12
CA HIS A 399 27.77 -1.31 -5.77
C HIS A 399 28.39 -2.02 -6.97
N PRO A 400 29.65 -1.74 -7.35
CA PRO A 400 30.32 -2.46 -8.43
C PRO A 400 30.46 -3.94 -8.07
N ASN A 401 30.38 -4.83 -9.08
CA ASN A 401 30.65 -6.25 -8.89
C ASN A 401 32.15 -6.52 -8.73
N ASP A 402 32.98 -5.70 -9.36
CA ASP A 402 34.44 -5.73 -9.23
C ASP A 402 34.98 -4.30 -9.33
N GLY A 403 36.17 -4.06 -8.70
CA GLY A 403 36.77 -2.75 -8.63
C GLY A 403 36.23 -1.88 -7.51
N LYS A 404 36.62 -0.58 -7.48
CA LYS A 404 36.26 0.36 -6.43
C LYS A 404 36.03 1.76 -6.96
N VAL A 405 35.02 2.45 -6.40
CA VAL A 405 34.80 3.88 -6.57
C VAL A 405 35.37 4.59 -5.36
N ILE A 406 36.28 5.53 -5.58
CA ILE A 406 36.99 6.26 -4.52
C ILE A 406 36.62 7.73 -4.61
N LEU A 407 36.11 8.28 -3.52
CA LEU A 407 35.94 9.71 -3.32
C LEU A 407 37.19 10.26 -2.60
N TYR A 408 37.79 11.30 -3.14
CA TYR A 408 39.04 11.82 -2.60
C TYR A 408 39.18 13.35 -2.72
N ASN A 409 40.02 13.91 -1.88
CA ASN A 409 40.53 15.29 -1.97
C ASN A 409 42.03 15.30 -1.69
N GLN A 410 42.61 16.46 -1.49
CA GLN A 410 44.06 16.60 -1.21
C GLN A 410 44.49 15.97 0.13
N GLN A 411 43.56 15.75 1.07
CA GLN A 411 43.88 15.34 2.45
C GLN A 411 43.52 13.87 2.72
N GLU A 412 42.45 13.36 2.11
CA GLU A 412 41.94 12.01 2.37
C GLU A 412 41.35 11.38 1.12
N GLN A 413 41.36 10.05 1.11
CA GLN A 413 40.65 9.24 0.12
C GLN A 413 39.90 8.14 0.84
N LYS A 414 38.67 7.86 0.38
CA LYS A 414 37.79 6.84 0.95
C LYS A 414 37.06 6.10 -0.15
N GLU A 415 36.83 4.80 0.04
CA GLU A 415 35.94 4.05 -0.80
C GLU A 415 34.52 4.61 -0.64
N LEU A 416 33.86 4.82 -1.76
CA LEU A 416 32.55 5.48 -1.79
C LEU A 416 31.47 4.62 -1.12
N SER A 417 30.72 5.21 -0.20
CA SER A 417 29.59 4.59 0.47
C SER A 417 28.34 5.50 0.42
N PRO A 418 27.14 4.96 0.72
CA PRO A 418 25.90 5.76 0.81
C PRO A 418 26.00 6.98 1.74
N LEU A 419 26.81 6.91 2.81
CA LEU A 419 27.01 8.01 3.76
C LEU A 419 27.72 9.21 3.13
N MET A 420 28.42 9.00 2.01
CA MET A 420 29.14 10.05 1.28
C MET A 420 28.29 10.75 0.21
N ARG A 421 27.03 10.37 -0.02
CA ARG A 421 26.12 11.07 -0.95
C ARG A 421 25.92 12.54 -0.62
N CYS A 422 26.20 12.93 0.62
CA CYS A 422 26.17 14.34 1.03
C CYS A 422 27.16 15.23 0.24
N ASN A 423 28.16 14.65 -0.45
CA ASN A 423 29.13 15.37 -1.26
C ASN A 423 28.67 15.61 -2.71
N PHE A 424 27.52 15.07 -3.10
CA PHE A 424 27.04 15.09 -4.47
C PHE A 424 25.76 15.91 -4.63
N VAL A 425 25.63 16.48 -5.80
CA VAL A 425 24.38 17.00 -6.34
C VAL A 425 24.12 16.28 -7.66
N TYR A 426 22.89 15.87 -7.87
CA TYR A 426 22.47 15.21 -9.10
C TYR A 426 21.26 15.89 -9.71
N VAL A 427 21.37 16.24 -10.98
CA VAL A 427 20.27 16.75 -11.81
C VAL A 427 19.96 15.68 -12.85
N PRO A 428 18.90 14.90 -12.66
CA PRO A 428 18.52 13.85 -13.61
C PRO A 428 17.90 14.41 -14.87
N GLN A 429 17.83 13.57 -15.91
CA GLN A 429 17.16 13.85 -17.16
C GLN A 429 15.67 14.12 -16.96
N GLY A 430 15.11 15.06 -17.74
CA GLY A 430 13.70 15.36 -17.78
C GLY A 430 13.21 16.24 -16.63
N ASN A 431 11.89 16.25 -16.45
CA ASN A 431 11.26 17.06 -15.42
C ASN A 431 11.18 16.32 -14.09
N THR A 432 11.84 16.83 -13.06
CA THR A 432 11.93 16.24 -11.71
C THR A 432 11.32 17.12 -10.63
N LEU A 433 10.46 18.07 -11.02
CA LEU A 433 9.72 18.88 -10.06
C LEU A 433 8.60 18.06 -9.41
N MET A 434 8.48 18.17 -8.10
CA MET A 434 7.41 17.59 -7.33
C MET A 434 6.20 18.52 -7.28
N SER A 435 5.02 17.96 -7.04
CA SER A 435 3.82 18.74 -6.77
C SER A 435 4.02 19.65 -5.55
N GLY A 436 3.60 20.90 -5.65
CA GLY A 436 3.81 21.94 -4.65
C GLY A 436 4.24 23.25 -5.31
N THR A 437 4.74 24.22 -4.55
CA THR A 437 5.22 25.48 -5.10
C THR A 437 6.63 25.36 -5.66
N ILE A 438 7.05 26.29 -6.52
CA ILE A 438 8.46 26.40 -6.96
C ILE A 438 9.36 26.58 -5.73
N ARG A 439 8.95 27.37 -4.75
CA ARG A 439 9.63 27.56 -3.46
C ARG A 439 9.87 26.23 -2.74
N ASP A 440 8.83 25.38 -2.65
CA ASP A 440 8.94 24.06 -1.99
C ASP A 440 9.97 23.18 -2.73
N ASN A 441 9.93 23.17 -4.06
CA ASN A 441 10.88 22.43 -4.89
C ASN A 441 12.32 22.90 -4.70
N LEU A 442 12.56 24.21 -4.62
CA LEU A 442 13.88 24.77 -4.39
C LEU A 442 14.40 24.45 -2.98
N ARG A 443 13.53 24.53 -1.97
CA ARG A 443 13.86 24.19 -0.59
C ARG A 443 14.23 22.72 -0.36
N LEU A 444 13.85 21.80 -1.26
CA LEU A 444 14.39 20.44 -1.23
C LEU A 444 15.91 20.39 -1.37
N GLY A 445 16.51 21.36 -2.06
CA GLY A 445 17.97 21.51 -2.13
C GLY A 445 18.58 22.01 -0.82
N LYS A 446 17.93 22.99 -0.17
CA LYS A 446 18.35 23.60 1.10
C LYS A 446 17.11 24.06 1.87
N LEU A 447 16.70 23.31 2.92
CA LEU A 447 15.45 23.56 3.66
C LEU A 447 15.34 25.00 4.20
N ASN A 448 16.45 25.55 4.69
CA ASN A 448 16.53 26.89 5.30
C ASN A 448 17.13 27.91 4.31
N ALA A 449 16.93 27.75 3.00
CA ALA A 449 17.41 28.72 2.03
C ALA A 449 16.73 30.09 2.23
N THR A 450 17.54 31.15 2.25
CA THR A 450 17.02 32.52 2.29
C THR A 450 16.49 32.94 0.93
N GLU A 451 15.67 33.99 0.88
CA GLU A 451 15.15 34.52 -0.39
C GLU A 451 16.27 35.01 -1.31
N GLU A 452 17.35 35.55 -0.74
CA GLU A 452 18.53 35.99 -1.49
C GLU A 452 19.27 34.80 -2.11
N GLU A 453 19.47 33.72 -1.36
CA GLU A 453 20.10 32.50 -1.88
C GLU A 453 19.26 31.88 -2.99
N ILE A 454 17.93 31.84 -2.83
CA ILE A 454 16.99 31.36 -3.84
C ILE A 454 17.11 32.22 -5.12
N LYS A 455 17.11 33.55 -4.98
CA LYS A 455 17.23 34.46 -6.10
C LYS A 455 18.56 34.27 -6.83
N THR A 456 19.67 34.20 -6.11
CA THR A 456 21.01 33.95 -6.68
C THR A 456 21.04 32.62 -7.44
N ALA A 457 20.47 31.55 -6.88
CA ALA A 457 20.43 30.25 -7.55
C ALA A 457 19.56 30.28 -8.82
N LEU A 458 18.46 31.02 -8.83
CA LEU A 458 17.61 31.22 -10.01
C LEU A 458 18.36 32.02 -11.10
N GLU A 459 19.08 33.06 -10.72
CA GLU A 459 19.90 33.85 -11.64
C GLU A 459 21.00 32.98 -12.26
N MET A 460 21.74 32.22 -11.45
CA MET A 460 22.80 31.31 -11.92
C MET A 460 22.29 30.20 -12.84
N SER A 461 21.07 29.71 -12.61
CA SER A 461 20.43 28.69 -13.45
C SER A 461 19.68 29.24 -14.65
N CYS A 462 19.78 30.53 -14.93
CA CYS A 462 18.98 31.24 -15.96
C CYS A 462 17.47 31.08 -15.76
N ALA A 463 17.00 30.94 -14.51
CA ALA A 463 15.61 30.78 -14.15
C ALA A 463 14.94 32.03 -13.58
N SER A 464 15.48 33.22 -13.85
CA SER A 464 14.93 34.50 -13.38
C SER A 464 13.48 34.77 -13.83
N PHE A 465 13.03 34.10 -14.90
CA PHE A 465 11.62 34.15 -15.35
C PHE A 465 10.63 33.75 -14.24
N VAL A 466 11.07 32.98 -13.22
CA VAL A 466 10.23 32.59 -12.08
C VAL A 466 9.70 33.82 -11.35
N MET A 467 10.50 34.88 -11.25
CA MET A 467 10.10 36.14 -10.60
C MET A 467 9.11 36.96 -11.43
N GLU A 468 8.96 36.65 -12.72
CA GLU A 468 8.02 37.29 -13.66
C GLU A 468 6.68 36.53 -13.74
N LEU A 469 6.60 35.31 -13.15
CA LEU A 469 5.34 34.58 -13.08
C LEU A 469 4.34 35.31 -12.18
N PRO A 470 3.03 35.19 -12.42
CA PRO A 470 1.99 35.88 -11.65
C PRO A 470 2.12 35.67 -10.13
N ASP A 471 2.45 34.42 -9.70
CA ASP A 471 2.61 34.05 -8.28
C ASP A 471 4.10 33.90 -7.90
N GLY A 472 5.04 34.24 -8.79
CA GLY A 472 6.47 34.16 -8.53
C GLY A 472 6.91 32.79 -8.02
N LEU A 473 7.61 32.75 -6.88
CA LEU A 473 8.06 31.52 -6.20
C LEU A 473 6.91 30.65 -5.70
N ASP A 474 5.73 31.23 -5.48
CA ASP A 474 4.57 30.51 -4.95
C ASP A 474 3.69 29.92 -6.07
N THR A 475 4.16 30.02 -7.32
CA THR A 475 3.55 29.33 -8.48
C THR A 475 3.50 27.83 -8.23
N VAL A 476 2.31 27.23 -8.37
CA VAL A 476 2.05 25.81 -8.12
C VAL A 476 2.47 24.97 -9.32
N CYS A 477 3.35 24.01 -9.07
CA CYS A 477 3.69 22.94 -10.00
C CYS A 477 2.75 21.75 -9.76
N THR A 478 2.08 21.25 -10.79
CA THR A 478 1.33 20.00 -10.73
C THR A 478 2.26 18.80 -10.93
N GLU A 479 1.73 17.57 -10.96
CA GLU A 479 2.53 16.36 -11.20
C GLU A 479 3.43 16.53 -12.44
N ALA A 480 4.69 16.11 -12.30
CA ALA A 480 5.73 16.26 -13.32
C ALA A 480 5.89 17.71 -13.82
N GLY A 481 5.70 18.71 -12.95
CA GLY A 481 5.92 20.13 -13.27
C GLY A 481 4.94 20.70 -14.30
N GLY A 482 3.72 20.17 -14.36
CA GLY A 482 2.68 20.70 -15.25
C GLY A 482 2.45 22.20 -15.01
N GLY A 483 2.32 22.96 -16.08
CA GLY A 483 2.24 24.43 -16.09
C GLY A 483 3.55 25.13 -16.49
N LEU A 484 4.67 24.43 -16.54
CA LEU A 484 5.97 24.91 -16.97
C LEU A 484 6.43 24.19 -18.24
N SER A 485 7.20 24.86 -19.11
CA SER A 485 7.88 24.16 -20.20
C SER A 485 8.98 23.26 -19.67
N GLU A 486 9.38 22.24 -20.42
CA GLU A 486 10.45 21.33 -20.02
C GLU A 486 11.75 22.06 -19.69
N GLY A 487 12.15 23.03 -20.53
CA GLY A 487 13.34 23.86 -20.28
C GLY A 487 13.21 24.76 -19.04
N GLN A 488 11.99 25.23 -18.72
CA GLN A 488 11.74 25.98 -17.48
C GLN A 488 11.89 25.06 -16.27
N ALA A 489 11.30 23.87 -16.31
CA ALA A 489 11.42 22.88 -15.23
C ALA A 489 12.85 22.41 -15.01
N GLN A 490 13.62 22.20 -16.09
CA GLN A 490 15.06 21.86 -16.00
C GLN A 490 15.86 22.98 -15.30
N ARG A 491 15.66 24.25 -15.67
CA ARG A 491 16.35 25.38 -15.03
C ARG A 491 16.04 25.49 -13.54
N ILE A 492 14.80 25.27 -13.12
CA ILE A 492 14.44 25.22 -11.70
C ILE A 492 15.10 24.04 -11.00
N SER A 493 15.19 22.87 -11.65
CA SER A 493 15.89 21.70 -11.10
C SER A 493 17.38 21.97 -10.92
N ILE A 494 18.01 22.70 -11.84
CA ILE A 494 19.39 23.18 -11.73
C ILE A 494 19.53 24.19 -10.58
N ALA A 495 18.60 25.15 -10.43
CA ALA A 495 18.59 26.07 -9.30
C ALA A 495 18.55 25.34 -7.95
N ARG A 496 17.70 24.32 -7.84
CA ARG A 496 17.64 23.42 -6.67
C ARG A 496 18.99 22.75 -6.39
N ALA A 497 19.67 22.31 -7.44
CA ALA A 497 21.00 21.71 -7.34
C ALA A 497 22.05 22.72 -6.88
N LEU A 498 22.05 23.92 -7.41
CA LEU A 498 22.95 25.01 -7.00
C LEU A 498 22.75 25.41 -5.53
N LEU A 499 21.51 25.49 -5.07
CA LEU A 499 21.17 25.74 -3.66
C LEU A 499 21.75 24.67 -2.71
N ARG A 500 21.78 23.40 -3.13
CA ARG A 500 22.36 22.31 -2.32
C ARG A 500 23.87 22.49 -2.13
N ASN A 501 24.56 23.11 -3.05
CA ASN A 501 25.95 23.56 -3.00
C ASN A 501 26.94 22.49 -2.47
N ARG A 502 27.19 21.43 -3.25
CA ARG A 502 28.12 20.34 -2.88
C ARG A 502 29.34 20.33 -3.79
N PRO A 503 30.46 19.66 -3.35
CA PRO A 503 31.72 19.62 -4.11
C PRO A 503 31.61 19.01 -5.51
N ILE A 504 30.69 18.03 -5.71
CA ILE A 504 30.57 17.29 -6.96
C ILE A 504 29.17 17.46 -7.51
N MET A 505 29.07 17.85 -8.77
CA MET A 505 27.81 18.09 -9.49
C MET A 505 27.72 17.17 -10.69
N LEU A 506 26.63 16.38 -10.76
CA LEU A 506 26.32 15.50 -11.89
C LEU A 506 25.08 16.02 -12.62
N PHE A 507 25.21 16.18 -13.93
CA PHE A 507 24.14 16.61 -14.82
C PHE A 507 23.89 15.52 -15.86
N ASP A 508 22.70 14.94 -15.85
CA ASP A 508 22.29 13.87 -16.78
C ASP A 508 21.37 14.47 -17.84
N GLU A 509 21.91 14.80 -19.00
CA GLU A 509 21.21 15.46 -20.11
C GLU A 509 20.38 16.69 -19.69
N ALA A 510 20.80 17.34 -18.60
CA ALA A 510 20.04 18.40 -17.95
C ALA A 510 19.98 19.73 -18.75
N THR A 511 20.64 19.80 -19.91
CA THR A 511 20.59 20.95 -20.83
C THR A 511 19.86 20.63 -22.14
N SER A 512 19.30 19.42 -22.27
CA SER A 512 18.72 18.92 -23.53
C SER A 512 17.58 19.79 -24.07
N ALA A 513 16.74 20.33 -23.19
CA ALA A 513 15.58 21.17 -23.53
C ALA A 513 15.87 22.69 -23.53
N LEU A 514 17.15 23.08 -23.45
CA LEU A 514 17.56 24.49 -23.47
C LEU A 514 17.96 24.93 -24.87
N ASP A 515 17.64 26.19 -25.17
CA ASP A 515 18.15 26.85 -26.36
C ASP A 515 19.65 27.13 -26.23
N PRO A 516 20.39 27.27 -27.36
CA PRO A 516 21.86 27.37 -27.35
C PRO A 516 22.40 28.60 -26.59
N GLU A 517 21.65 29.69 -26.50
CA GLU A 517 22.09 30.90 -25.81
C GLU A 517 21.98 30.70 -24.28
N THR A 518 20.81 30.26 -23.83
CA THR A 518 20.59 29.92 -22.41
C THR A 518 21.57 28.81 -21.93
N GLU A 519 21.83 27.82 -22.77
CA GLU A 519 22.78 26.73 -22.44
C GLU A 519 24.20 27.28 -22.23
N ARG A 520 24.70 28.15 -23.14
CA ARG A 520 26.04 28.75 -22.99
C ARG A 520 26.14 29.61 -21.73
N GLN A 521 25.13 30.43 -21.45
CA GLN A 521 25.10 31.23 -20.23
C GLN A 521 25.10 30.38 -18.97
N LEU A 522 24.31 29.31 -18.96
CA LEU A 522 24.24 28.35 -17.85
C LEU A 522 25.58 27.65 -17.63
N LEU A 523 26.22 27.14 -18.68
CA LEU A 523 27.53 26.50 -18.59
C LEU A 523 28.57 27.46 -18.05
N HIS A 524 28.59 28.70 -18.53
CA HIS A 524 29.50 29.73 -18.02
C HIS A 524 29.26 29.98 -16.53
N ASN A 525 28.01 30.10 -16.09
CA ASN A 525 27.67 30.33 -14.68
C ASN A 525 28.09 29.14 -13.78
N ILE A 526 27.87 27.89 -14.22
CA ILE A 526 28.21 26.70 -13.45
C ILE A 526 29.73 26.52 -13.36
N LEU A 527 30.47 26.70 -14.47
CA LEU A 527 31.88 26.44 -14.57
C LEU A 527 32.78 27.60 -14.08
N SER A 528 32.19 28.76 -13.78
CA SER A 528 32.92 29.90 -13.21
C SER A 528 33.53 29.60 -11.82
N ASN A 529 33.07 28.56 -11.13
CA ASN A 529 33.55 28.16 -9.81
C ASN A 529 34.42 26.89 -9.92
N HIS A 530 35.74 27.07 -9.95
CA HIS A 530 36.73 26.00 -10.05
C HIS A 530 36.88 25.13 -8.78
N ASP A 531 36.17 25.43 -7.68
CA ASP A 531 36.17 24.61 -6.48
C ASP A 531 35.27 23.37 -6.59
N LYS A 532 34.54 23.22 -7.71
CA LYS A 532 33.60 22.14 -7.92
C LYS A 532 34.02 21.24 -9.07
N THR A 533 33.82 19.96 -8.88
CA THR A 533 33.97 18.95 -9.93
C THR A 533 32.61 18.76 -10.59
N VAL A 534 32.59 18.94 -11.91
CA VAL A 534 31.35 18.89 -12.68
C VAL A 534 31.40 17.75 -13.70
N ILE A 535 30.39 16.92 -13.71
CA ILE A 535 30.27 15.77 -14.62
C ILE A 535 29.00 15.94 -15.43
N PHE A 536 29.14 16.12 -16.74
CA PHE A 536 28.01 16.18 -17.67
C PHE A 536 27.89 14.88 -18.44
N ILE A 537 26.71 14.28 -18.40
CA ILE A 537 26.31 13.29 -19.41
C ILE A 537 25.57 14.03 -20.49
N THR A 538 26.10 13.98 -21.71
CA THR A 538 25.55 14.78 -22.81
C THR A 538 25.83 14.13 -24.17
N HIS A 539 25.02 14.49 -25.13
CA HIS A 539 25.24 14.24 -26.56
C HIS A 539 25.54 15.54 -27.34
N LYS A 540 25.58 16.68 -26.64
CA LYS A 540 25.74 18.02 -27.24
C LYS A 540 27.22 18.37 -27.34
N PRO A 541 27.75 18.64 -28.55
CA PRO A 541 29.13 19.07 -28.75
C PRO A 541 29.48 20.35 -27.97
N ALA A 542 28.54 21.29 -27.87
CA ALA A 542 28.73 22.55 -27.16
C ALA A 542 29.16 22.38 -25.69
N VAL A 543 28.68 21.34 -25.00
CA VAL A 543 29.07 21.06 -23.62
C VAL A 543 30.49 20.48 -23.56
N VAL A 544 30.86 19.65 -24.54
CA VAL A 544 32.18 19.01 -24.62
C VAL A 544 33.29 20.07 -24.75
N ASP A 545 33.03 21.13 -25.53
CA ASP A 545 34.00 22.21 -25.75
C ASP A 545 34.33 23.00 -24.46
N TYR A 546 33.50 22.94 -23.43
CA TYR A 546 33.72 23.56 -22.11
C TYR A 546 34.37 22.63 -21.10
N CYS A 547 34.54 21.34 -21.41
CA CYS A 547 35.05 20.36 -20.46
C CYS A 547 36.56 20.12 -20.62
N ASP A 548 37.25 19.92 -19.48
CA ASP A 548 38.69 19.61 -19.42
C ASP A 548 38.99 18.17 -19.85
N GLN A 549 37.98 17.28 -19.68
CA GLN A 549 38.12 15.84 -19.91
C GLN A 549 36.92 15.28 -20.62
N THR A 550 37.13 14.18 -21.34
CA THR A 550 36.05 13.45 -21.98
C THR A 550 36.19 11.95 -21.70
N LEU A 551 35.10 11.33 -21.24
CA LEU A 551 35.00 9.89 -21.06
C LEU A 551 34.05 9.34 -22.13
N HIS A 552 34.54 8.42 -22.98
CA HIS A 552 33.74 7.72 -23.96
C HIS A 552 33.36 6.32 -23.46
N LEU A 553 32.07 6.12 -23.17
CA LEU A 553 31.54 4.80 -22.86
C LEU A 553 31.14 4.08 -24.16
N GLN A 554 31.64 2.87 -24.33
CA GLN A 554 31.31 2.00 -25.47
C GLN A 554 30.27 0.99 -25.04
N LYS A 555 29.34 0.68 -25.95
CA LYS A 555 28.38 -0.38 -25.74
C LYS A 555 29.11 -1.72 -25.87
N GLN A 556 28.94 -2.57 -24.86
CA GLN A 556 29.51 -3.92 -24.83
C GLN A 556 28.53 -4.94 -25.40
#